data_2aec895de320e18de7c5ed992513f8a4
#
_entry.id   2aec895de320e18de7c5ed992513f8a4
#
_cell.length_a   1.000
_cell.length_b   1.000
_cell.length_c   1.000
_cell.angle_alpha   90.00
_cell.angle_beta   90.00
_cell.angle_gamma   90.00
#
_symmetry.space_group_name_H-M   'P 1'
#
loop_
_entity.id
_entity.type
_entity.pdbx_description
1 polymer ?
#
loop_
_entity_poly.entity_id
_entity_poly.type
_entity_poly.pdbx_seq_one_letter_code
_entity_poly.pdbx_strand_id
1 'polypeptide(L)'
;DPKTLAPGLGKITEMVGREYKKAKPEVKTFSAHVGMAASNTYTFFDEVLPRAIKKYGGISSDALRKASAETDLPVGSTLMGYGVKFQPKGADMSGQNERAFPVVVQYIDGAAKIAWPKPLQTVNPVLPLPKGSPYAK
;
A
#
# COMPACT_ATOMS: atom_id res chain seq x y z
N ASP A 1 -10.03 2.94 -3.14
CA ASP A 1 -11.23 3.62 -2.65
C ASP A 1 -11.25 3.56 -1.13
N PRO A 2 -11.23 4.72 -0.41
CA PRO A 2 -11.24 4.76 1.06
C PRO A 2 -12.41 3.99 1.70
N LYS A 3 -13.51 3.83 0.98
CA LYS A 3 -14.71 3.12 1.47
C LYS A 3 -14.54 1.61 1.55
N THR A 4 -13.55 1.06 0.85
CA THR A 4 -13.26 -0.39 0.83
C THR A 4 -12.26 -0.82 1.91
N LEU A 5 -11.74 0.14 2.66
CA LEU A 5 -10.77 -0.10 3.73
C LEU A 5 -11.47 -0.48 5.04
N ALA A 6 -10.72 -1.09 5.94
CA ALA A 6 -11.19 -1.39 7.29
C ALA A 6 -11.63 -0.10 8.03
N PRO A 7 -12.54 -0.20 9.00
CA PRO A 7 -13.07 0.96 9.72
C PRO A 7 -11.95 1.87 10.26
N GLY A 8 -12.06 3.16 10.02
CA GLY A 8 -11.09 4.18 10.44
C GLY A 8 -9.96 4.44 9.43
N LEU A 9 -9.52 3.45 8.66
CA LEU A 9 -8.42 3.62 7.69
C LEU A 9 -8.80 4.55 6.53
N GLY A 10 -10.06 4.56 6.12
CA GLY A 10 -10.55 5.49 5.10
C GLY A 10 -10.30 6.95 5.47
N LYS A 11 -10.59 7.35 6.71
CA LYS A 11 -10.34 8.70 7.23
C LYS A 11 -8.86 9.05 7.24
N ILE A 12 -7.99 8.09 7.62
CA ILE A 12 -6.53 8.29 7.62
C ILE A 12 -6.03 8.46 6.19
N THR A 13 -6.51 7.65 5.25
CA THR A 13 -6.16 7.75 3.82
C THR A 13 -6.56 9.11 3.25
N GLU A 14 -7.77 9.59 3.58
CA GLU A 14 -8.24 10.92 3.17
C GLU A 14 -7.37 12.04 3.78
N MET A 15 -7.00 11.91 5.04
CA MET A 15 -6.11 12.87 5.73
C MET A 15 -4.73 12.91 5.04
N VAL A 16 -4.11 11.77 4.79
CA VAL A 16 -2.81 11.68 4.09
C VAL A 16 -2.91 12.33 2.71
N GLY A 17 -3.96 12.03 1.94
CA GLY A 17 -4.19 12.62 0.63
C GLY A 17 -4.35 14.14 0.68
N ARG A 18 -5.09 14.65 1.67
CA ARG A 18 -5.29 16.09 1.88
C ARG A 18 -3.99 16.80 2.22
N GLU A 19 -3.23 16.28 3.18
CA GLU A 19 -1.95 16.89 3.59
C GLU A 19 -0.90 16.83 2.48
N TYR A 20 -0.86 15.74 1.73
CA TYR A 20 0.00 15.63 0.55
C TYR A 20 -0.36 16.69 -0.52
N LYS A 21 -1.65 16.88 -0.80
CA LYS A 21 -2.12 17.89 -1.77
C LYS A 21 -1.81 19.33 -1.35
N LYS A 22 -1.81 19.62 -0.04
CA LYS A 22 -1.36 20.93 0.47
C LYS A 22 0.13 21.15 0.20
N ALA A 23 0.96 20.12 0.40
CA ALA A 23 2.40 20.19 0.16
C ALA A 23 2.78 20.18 -1.34
N LYS A 24 1.93 19.57 -2.18
CA LYS A 24 2.14 19.36 -3.61
C LYS A 24 0.86 19.65 -4.42
N PRO A 25 0.42 20.92 -4.47
CA PRO A 25 -0.86 21.29 -5.10
C PRO A 25 -0.92 21.00 -6.60
N GLU A 26 0.23 20.94 -7.29
CA GLU A 26 0.35 20.67 -8.72
C GLU A 26 0.05 19.21 -9.10
N VAL A 27 0.09 18.26 -8.15
CA VAL A 27 -0.17 16.85 -8.46
C VAL A 27 -1.63 16.50 -8.28
N LYS A 28 -2.19 15.78 -9.25
CA LYS A 28 -3.59 15.30 -9.21
C LYS A 28 -3.77 14.13 -8.27
N THR A 29 -2.76 13.23 -8.19
CA THR A 29 -2.73 12.07 -7.30
C THR A 29 -1.33 11.89 -6.73
N PHE A 30 -1.22 11.44 -5.49
CA PHE A 30 0.11 11.07 -4.96
C PHE A 30 0.57 9.73 -5.55
N SER A 31 1.88 9.56 -5.66
CA SER A 31 2.47 8.36 -6.22
C SER A 31 2.22 7.13 -5.33
N ALA A 32 2.30 5.94 -5.93
CA ALA A 32 2.22 4.68 -5.19
C ALA A 32 3.29 4.58 -4.09
N HIS A 33 4.47 5.15 -4.29
CA HIS A 33 5.54 5.18 -3.28
C HIS A 33 5.16 5.98 -2.04
N VAL A 34 4.48 7.13 -2.21
CA VAL A 34 3.98 7.92 -1.08
C VAL A 34 2.91 7.13 -0.31
N GLY A 35 1.99 6.50 -1.02
CA GLY A 35 0.97 5.66 -0.41
C GLY A 35 1.57 4.47 0.34
N MET A 36 2.57 3.78 -0.25
CA MET A 36 3.28 2.68 0.42
C MET A 36 4.03 3.15 1.66
N ALA A 37 4.75 4.27 1.58
CA ALA A 37 5.47 4.82 2.73
C ALA A 37 4.53 5.12 3.89
N ALA A 38 3.42 5.81 3.63
CA ALA A 38 2.40 6.10 4.63
C ALA A 38 1.80 4.81 5.23
N SER A 39 1.46 3.84 4.37
CA SER A 39 0.90 2.54 4.79
C SER A 39 1.86 1.75 5.67
N ASN A 40 3.12 1.64 5.27
CA ASN A 40 4.14 0.91 6.02
C ASN A 40 4.42 1.58 7.38
N THR A 41 4.51 2.90 7.39
CA THR A 41 4.71 3.68 8.62
C THR A 41 3.53 3.45 9.58
N TYR A 42 2.30 3.58 9.09
CA TYR A 42 1.11 3.35 9.90
C TYR A 42 1.08 1.92 10.46
N THR A 43 1.29 0.91 9.61
CA THR A 43 1.31 -0.50 10.03
C THR A 43 2.41 -0.77 11.06
N PHE A 44 3.58 -0.15 10.90
CA PHE A 44 4.67 -0.31 11.85
C PHE A 44 4.30 0.26 13.24
N PHE A 45 3.78 1.47 13.28
CA PHE A 45 3.45 2.14 14.54
C PHE A 45 2.19 1.60 15.21
N ASP A 46 1.21 1.15 14.44
CA ASP A 46 -0.06 0.65 14.97
C ASP A 46 -0.03 -0.83 15.35
N GLU A 47 0.74 -1.64 14.64
CA GLU A 47 0.76 -3.10 14.80
C GLU A 47 2.08 -3.63 15.35
N VAL A 48 3.18 -3.35 14.64
CA VAL A 48 4.46 -3.99 14.91
C VAL A 48 5.09 -3.49 16.20
N LEU A 49 5.18 -2.17 16.35
CA LEU A 49 5.84 -1.53 17.50
C LEU A 49 5.12 -1.83 18.82
N PRO A 50 3.79 -1.71 18.93
CA PRO A 50 3.08 -2.08 20.18
C PRO A 50 3.26 -3.55 20.54
N ARG A 51 3.26 -4.45 19.55
CA ARG A 51 3.49 -5.89 19.77
C ARG A 51 4.91 -6.15 20.23
N ALA A 52 5.91 -5.50 19.64
CA ALA A 52 7.31 -5.62 20.04
C ALA A 52 7.50 -5.22 21.51
N ILE A 53 6.94 -4.09 21.91
CA ILE A 53 7.04 -3.58 23.28
C ILE A 53 6.31 -4.51 24.26
N LYS A 54 5.05 -4.86 23.97
CA LYS A 54 4.20 -5.62 24.90
C LYS A 54 4.62 -7.07 25.02
N LYS A 55 4.98 -7.72 23.91
CA LYS A 55 5.23 -9.17 23.87
C LYS A 55 6.72 -9.52 23.97
N TYR A 56 7.59 -8.68 23.42
CA TYR A 56 9.02 -8.95 23.30
C TYR A 56 9.90 -8.01 24.12
N GLY A 57 9.30 -7.17 24.95
CA GLY A 57 9.99 -6.37 25.96
C GLY A 57 10.74 -5.16 25.45
N GLY A 58 10.51 -4.71 24.21
CA GLY A 58 11.14 -3.51 23.69
C GLY A 58 11.25 -3.40 22.18
N ILE A 59 12.20 -2.56 21.73
CA ILE A 59 12.40 -2.17 20.33
C ILE A 59 13.73 -2.67 19.76
N SER A 60 14.30 -3.72 20.33
CA SER A 60 15.50 -4.34 19.75
C SER A 60 15.18 -4.89 18.35
N SER A 61 16.19 -5.02 17.50
CA SER A 61 16.03 -5.62 16.16
C SER A 61 15.40 -7.00 16.21
N ASP A 62 15.73 -7.83 17.23
CA ASP A 62 15.14 -9.13 17.41
C ASP A 62 13.65 -9.05 17.80
N ALA A 63 13.30 -8.17 18.73
CA ALA A 63 11.91 -7.95 19.13
C ALA A 63 11.04 -7.45 17.96
N LEU A 64 11.54 -6.48 17.20
CA LEU A 64 10.86 -5.96 16.02
C LEU A 64 10.70 -7.04 14.93
N ARG A 65 11.74 -7.82 14.67
CA ARG A 65 11.69 -8.93 13.70
C ARG A 65 10.65 -9.97 14.08
N LYS A 66 10.60 -10.38 15.36
CA LYS A 66 9.60 -11.33 15.87
C LYS A 66 8.19 -10.76 15.77
N ALA A 67 8.00 -9.51 16.17
CA ALA A 67 6.72 -8.83 16.08
C ALA A 67 6.23 -8.69 14.64
N SER A 68 7.14 -8.38 13.70
CA SER A 68 6.82 -8.32 12.27
C SER A 68 6.40 -9.68 11.72
N ALA A 69 7.12 -10.74 12.08
CA ALA A 69 6.83 -12.11 11.62
C ALA A 69 5.44 -12.62 12.05
N GLU A 70 4.90 -12.09 13.14
CA GLU A 70 3.56 -12.43 13.64
C GLU A 70 2.45 -11.53 13.06
N THR A 71 2.79 -10.57 12.21
CA THR A 71 1.78 -9.69 11.61
C THR A 71 0.93 -10.47 10.62
N ASP A 72 -0.37 -10.51 10.88
CA ASP A 72 -1.37 -11.19 10.05
C ASP A 72 -2.60 -10.31 9.89
N LEU A 73 -2.53 -9.35 8.97
CA LEU A 73 -3.59 -8.40 8.65
C LEU A 73 -4.30 -8.81 7.35
N PRO A 74 -5.62 -8.96 7.35
CA PRO A 74 -6.37 -9.31 6.14
C PRO A 74 -6.32 -8.21 5.08
N VAL A 75 -6.68 -8.55 3.85
CA VAL A 75 -6.84 -7.57 2.76
C VAL A 75 -7.87 -6.50 3.18
N GLY A 76 -7.57 -5.25 2.88
CA GLY A 76 -8.36 -4.09 3.31
C GLY A 76 -7.89 -3.45 4.63
N SER A 77 -6.96 -4.07 5.36
CA SER A 77 -6.49 -3.60 6.68
C SER A 77 -5.33 -2.63 6.63
N THR A 78 -4.83 -2.26 5.47
CA THR A 78 -3.79 -1.23 5.33
C THR A 78 -4.27 -0.05 4.50
N LEU A 79 -3.56 1.08 4.60
CA LEU A 79 -3.91 2.30 3.83
C LEU A 79 -3.84 2.09 2.32
N MET A 80 -3.07 1.10 1.85
CA MET A 80 -3.00 0.71 0.43
C MET A 80 -4.04 -0.33 0.02
N GLY A 81 -4.81 -0.86 0.97
CA GLY A 81 -5.79 -1.90 0.71
C GLY A 81 -5.24 -3.32 0.66
N TYR A 82 -3.92 -3.52 0.82
CA TYR A 82 -3.36 -4.86 0.99
C TYR A 82 -3.65 -5.40 2.39
N GLY A 83 -3.45 -6.70 2.55
CA GLY A 83 -3.15 -7.29 3.85
C GLY A 83 -1.63 -7.28 4.12
N VAL A 84 -1.24 -7.71 5.31
CA VAL A 84 0.17 -7.94 5.65
C VAL A 84 0.31 -9.29 6.31
N LYS A 85 1.09 -10.16 5.67
CA LYS A 85 1.56 -11.41 6.28
C LYS A 85 2.87 -11.80 5.63
N PHE A 86 3.91 -11.92 6.43
CA PHE A 86 5.23 -12.19 5.92
C PHE A 86 5.48 -13.69 5.75
N GLN A 87 6.11 -14.04 4.64
CA GLN A 87 6.57 -15.40 4.39
C GLN A 87 7.57 -15.83 5.47
N PRO A 88 7.44 -17.06 6.01
CA PRO A 88 8.29 -17.53 7.08
C PRO A 88 9.74 -17.68 6.64
N LYS A 89 10.65 -17.67 7.62
CA LYS A 89 12.06 -17.96 7.37
C LYS A 89 12.22 -19.34 6.73
N GLY A 90 12.95 -19.41 5.62
CA GLY A 90 13.18 -20.63 4.85
C GLY A 90 12.21 -20.87 3.69
N ALA A 91 11.18 -20.07 3.52
CA ALA A 91 10.40 -20.05 2.29
C ALA A 91 11.17 -19.35 1.16
N ASP A 92 10.86 -19.66 -0.10
CA ASP A 92 11.51 -19.06 -1.29
C ASP A 92 11.45 -17.53 -1.28
N MET A 93 10.33 -16.98 -0.82
CA MET A 93 10.10 -15.55 -0.70
C MET A 93 10.16 -15.09 0.77
N SER A 94 11.08 -15.65 1.55
CA SER A 94 11.23 -15.37 2.98
C SER A 94 11.26 -13.87 3.29
N GLY A 95 10.39 -13.43 4.19
CA GLY A 95 10.25 -12.03 4.58
C GLY A 95 9.45 -11.15 3.62
N GLN A 96 8.99 -11.67 2.48
CA GLN A 96 8.08 -10.94 1.59
C GLN A 96 6.65 -10.97 2.13
N ASN A 97 5.90 -9.90 1.87
CA ASN A 97 4.48 -9.86 2.19
C ASN A 97 3.68 -10.69 1.16
N GLU A 98 3.16 -11.84 1.58
CA GLU A 98 2.39 -12.73 0.70
C GLU A 98 1.01 -12.16 0.31
N ARG A 99 0.55 -11.09 0.99
CA ARG A 99 -0.73 -10.42 0.69
C ARG A 99 -0.58 -9.15 -0.13
N ALA A 100 0.65 -8.77 -0.48
CA ALA A 100 0.89 -7.71 -1.44
C ALA A 100 0.80 -8.27 -2.86
N PHE A 101 0.23 -7.48 -3.75
CA PHE A 101 0.15 -7.83 -5.17
C PHE A 101 0.41 -6.60 -6.04
N PRO A 102 1.02 -6.77 -7.22
CA PRO A 102 1.29 -5.67 -8.12
C PRO A 102 -0.02 -5.17 -8.76
N VAL A 103 -0.04 -3.88 -9.10
CA VAL A 103 -1.08 -3.29 -9.95
C VAL A 103 -0.44 -2.69 -11.20
N VAL A 104 -1.16 -2.77 -12.32
CA VAL A 104 -0.81 -2.04 -13.53
C VAL A 104 -1.65 -0.78 -13.58
N VAL A 105 -1.02 0.36 -13.75
CA VAL A 105 -1.70 1.65 -13.85
C VAL A 105 -1.53 2.25 -15.25
N GLN A 106 -2.54 2.97 -15.71
CA GLN A 106 -2.46 3.90 -16.83
C GLN A 106 -2.67 5.33 -16.30
N TYR A 107 -1.92 6.27 -16.85
CA TYR A 107 -2.17 7.68 -16.62
C TYR A 107 -3.19 8.18 -17.64
N ILE A 108 -4.36 8.58 -17.17
CA ILE A 108 -5.45 9.13 -17.97
C ILE A 108 -5.79 10.50 -17.41
N ASP A 109 -5.74 11.52 -18.24
CA ASP A 109 -5.96 12.92 -17.85
C ASP A 109 -5.08 13.37 -16.68
N GLY A 110 -3.83 12.88 -16.65
CA GLY A 110 -2.85 13.19 -15.61
C GLY A 110 -3.12 12.52 -14.26
N ALA A 111 -4.07 11.58 -14.18
CA ALA A 111 -4.34 10.79 -12.99
C ALA A 111 -3.98 9.31 -13.19
N ALA A 112 -3.33 8.70 -12.20
CA ALA A 112 -3.08 7.27 -12.19
C ALA A 112 -4.39 6.51 -11.99
N LYS A 113 -4.71 5.58 -12.89
CA LYS A 113 -5.88 4.71 -12.86
C LYS A 113 -5.42 3.26 -12.88
N ILE A 114 -6.04 2.41 -12.07
CA ILE A 114 -5.71 0.97 -12.05
C ILE A 114 -6.39 0.32 -13.26
N ALA A 115 -5.57 -0.24 -14.15
CA ALA A 115 -6.00 -0.99 -15.32
C ALA A 115 -6.04 -2.52 -15.07
N TRP A 116 -5.26 -3.02 -14.09
CA TRP A 116 -5.21 -4.41 -13.69
C TRP A 116 -4.66 -4.54 -12.24
N PRO A 117 -5.05 -5.54 -11.45
CA PRO A 117 -5.95 -6.65 -11.76
C PRO A 117 -7.44 -6.25 -11.72
N LYS A 118 -8.28 -7.04 -12.37
CA LYS A 118 -9.71 -6.76 -12.53
C LYS A 118 -10.47 -6.44 -11.23
N PRO A 119 -10.24 -7.12 -10.10
CA PRO A 119 -10.93 -6.79 -8.84
C PRO A 119 -10.63 -5.39 -8.30
N LEU A 120 -9.52 -4.78 -8.71
CA LEU A 120 -9.09 -3.44 -8.28
C LEU A 120 -9.19 -2.41 -9.42
N GLN A 121 -9.62 -2.84 -10.59
CA GLN A 121 -9.69 -2.03 -11.78
C GLN A 121 -10.58 -0.81 -11.60
N THR A 122 -10.05 0.38 -11.87
CA THR A 122 -10.79 1.65 -11.85
C THR A 122 -11.02 2.23 -13.24
N VAL A 123 -10.42 1.63 -14.27
CA VAL A 123 -10.57 2.03 -15.68
C VAL A 123 -10.34 0.82 -16.58
N ASN A 124 -11.07 0.75 -17.69
CA ASN A 124 -10.71 -0.18 -18.75
C ASN A 124 -9.39 0.26 -19.40
N PRO A 125 -8.43 -0.66 -19.62
CA PRO A 125 -7.18 -0.30 -20.26
C PRO A 125 -7.44 0.20 -21.68
N VAL A 126 -6.78 1.28 -22.06
CA VAL A 126 -6.81 1.83 -23.42
C VAL A 126 -5.69 1.17 -24.21
N LEU A 127 -6.07 0.30 -25.15
CA LEU A 127 -5.15 -0.44 -26.01
C LEU A 127 -5.68 -0.42 -27.45
N PRO A 128 -4.80 -0.27 -28.46
CA PRO A 128 -3.39 0.10 -28.37
C PRO A 128 -3.20 1.48 -27.74
N LEU A 129 -1.98 1.79 -27.33
CA LEU A 129 -1.68 3.11 -26.75
C LEU A 129 -2.06 4.22 -27.76
N PRO A 130 -2.62 5.35 -27.31
CA PRO A 130 -2.99 6.45 -28.17
C PRO A 130 -1.82 6.93 -29.02
N LYS A 131 -2.10 7.34 -30.27
CA LYS A 131 -1.09 7.97 -31.13
C LYS A 131 -0.50 9.17 -30.41
N GLY A 132 0.82 9.31 -30.45
CA GLY A 132 1.54 10.35 -29.71
C GLY A 132 2.01 9.93 -28.31
N SER A 133 1.61 8.75 -27.81
CA SER A 133 2.27 8.16 -26.65
C SER A 133 3.72 7.85 -27.00
N PRO A 134 4.71 8.18 -26.12
CA PRO A 134 6.13 7.91 -26.38
C PRO A 134 6.44 6.41 -26.56
N TYR A 135 5.51 5.55 -26.20
CA TYR A 135 5.62 4.08 -26.28
C TYR A 135 4.69 3.46 -27.32
N ALA A 136 3.89 4.26 -28.03
CA ALA A 136 3.08 3.76 -29.17
C ALA A 136 4.01 3.52 -30.36
N LYS A 137 4.08 2.28 -30.82
CA LYS A 137 4.76 1.87 -32.07
C LYS A 137 3.75 1.84 -33.21
#